data_6afffdcc0407e56bfc7b51e6732d1505
#
_entry.id   6afffdcc0407e56bfc7b51e6732d1505
#
_cell.length_a   1.000
_cell.length_b   1.000
_cell.length_c   1.000
_cell.angle_alpha   90.00
_cell.angle_beta   90.00
_cell.angle_gamma   90.00
#
_symmetry.space_group_name_H-M   'P 1'
#
loop_
_entity.id
_entity.type
_entity.pdbx_description
1 polymer ?
#
loop_
_entity_poly.entity_id
_entity_poly.type
_entity_poly.pdbx_seq_one_letter_code
_entity_poly.pdbx_strand_id
1 'polypeptide(L)'
;MLRYPEKCIGCGKCDEGCYAGARVLCGKPMTVEDVMSEILADKPYYGEQGGVTISGGEPLAHREFTMALIDACHRESIHVGVESSLYRFDEELLSSLDLIMADLKIFDNEKHKKYVGIGNEGIKQNLRRADALGIPMIIRTPIVPGINDTVDNVSSTAAFLRTLKNVTAYELLPYHPLGISKAAALGIEMQEFTVPTAKQMEELKKYAHL
;
A
#
# COMPACT_ATOMS: atom_id res chain seq x y z
N MET A 1 -3.09 16.03 -10.39
CA MET A 1 -2.35 17.31 -10.43
C MET A 1 -2.35 17.90 -9.03
N LEU A 2 -1.17 18.14 -8.49
CA LEU A 2 -0.99 18.80 -7.19
C LEU A 2 -1.14 20.32 -7.34
N ARG A 3 -1.70 20.98 -6.33
CA ARG A 3 -1.93 22.43 -6.31
C ARG A 3 -1.27 23.04 -5.07
N TYR A 4 -0.52 24.09 -5.27
CA TYR A 4 0.17 24.87 -4.24
C TYR A 4 -0.22 26.35 -4.40
N PRO A 5 -1.40 26.77 -3.89
CA PRO A 5 -1.91 28.12 -4.08
C PRO A 5 -0.95 29.21 -3.63
N GLU A 6 -0.17 28.94 -2.58
CA GLU A 6 0.83 29.84 -2.03
C GLU A 6 1.98 30.18 -3.00
N LYS A 7 2.22 29.35 -4.01
CA LYS A 7 3.21 29.59 -5.07
C LYS A 7 2.64 30.31 -6.27
N CYS A 8 1.32 30.56 -6.30
CA CYS A 8 0.66 31.14 -7.48
C CYS A 8 0.96 32.65 -7.58
N ILE A 9 1.56 33.05 -8.71
CA ILE A 9 1.89 34.45 -9.01
C ILE A 9 0.81 35.13 -9.89
N GLY A 10 -0.32 34.47 -10.14
CA GLY A 10 -1.44 35.03 -10.91
C GLY A 10 -1.17 35.30 -12.40
N CYS A 11 -0.20 34.62 -13.02
CA CYS A 11 0.22 34.90 -14.40
C CYS A 11 -0.76 34.44 -15.49
N GLY A 12 -1.80 33.68 -15.17
CA GLY A 12 -2.83 33.18 -16.10
C GLY A 12 -2.41 32.06 -17.06
N LYS A 13 -1.15 31.62 -17.06
CA LYS A 13 -0.57 30.63 -17.99
C LYS A 13 -0.73 29.18 -17.54
N CYS A 14 -1.86 28.83 -16.92
CA CYS A 14 -2.05 27.51 -16.31
C CYS A 14 -2.07 26.36 -17.33
N ASP A 15 -2.49 26.63 -18.56
CA ASP A 15 -2.64 25.61 -19.62
C ASP A 15 -1.31 25.30 -20.34
N GLU A 16 -0.35 26.22 -20.31
CA GLU A 16 0.98 26.05 -20.88
C GLU A 16 1.99 25.36 -19.93
N GLY A 17 1.58 25.16 -18.68
CA GLY A 17 2.42 24.69 -17.59
C GLY A 17 2.69 25.80 -16.56
N CYS A 18 2.96 25.41 -15.32
CA CYS A 18 3.13 26.37 -14.23
C CYS A 18 4.61 26.55 -13.88
N TYR A 19 5.23 27.61 -14.38
CA TYR A 19 6.63 27.94 -14.10
C TYR A 19 6.91 28.25 -12.63
N ALA A 20 5.90 28.74 -11.88
CA ALA A 20 6.03 28.98 -10.44
C ALA A 20 5.87 27.69 -9.59
N GLY A 21 5.56 26.55 -10.22
CA GLY A 21 5.34 25.30 -9.50
C GLY A 21 4.06 25.27 -8.64
N ALA A 22 3.11 26.20 -8.87
CA ALA A 22 1.83 26.22 -8.17
C ALA A 22 0.85 25.12 -8.63
N ARG A 23 1.10 24.54 -9.80
CA ARG A 23 0.40 23.36 -10.35
C ARG A 23 1.44 22.39 -10.89
N VAL A 24 1.46 21.17 -10.37
CA VAL A 24 2.46 20.16 -10.72
C VAL A 24 1.75 18.86 -11.13
N LEU A 25 2.10 18.33 -12.30
CA LEU A 25 1.70 16.99 -12.69
C LEU A 25 2.48 15.99 -11.83
N CYS A 26 1.76 15.15 -11.09
CA CYS A 26 2.37 14.12 -10.26
C CYS A 26 2.56 12.86 -11.11
N GLY A 27 3.79 12.38 -11.18
CA GLY A 27 4.17 11.23 -12.01
C GLY A 27 4.52 11.61 -13.46
N LYS A 28 5.08 10.67 -14.15
CA LYS A 28 5.42 10.73 -15.58
C LYS A 28 4.82 9.50 -16.29
N PRO A 29 4.37 9.62 -17.55
CA PRO A 29 4.07 8.45 -18.36
C PRO A 29 5.34 7.60 -18.53
N MET A 30 5.20 6.29 -18.33
CA MET A 30 6.28 5.33 -18.55
C MET A 30 5.71 4.09 -19.25
N THR A 31 6.51 3.52 -20.16
CA THR A 31 6.24 2.20 -20.73
C THR A 31 6.75 1.09 -19.79
N VAL A 32 6.39 -0.16 -20.06
CA VAL A 32 6.98 -1.30 -19.35
C VAL A 32 8.48 -1.36 -19.57
N GLU A 33 8.95 -1.06 -20.76
CA GLU A 33 10.36 -1.01 -21.11
C GLU A 33 11.14 0.05 -20.32
N ASP A 34 10.54 1.24 -20.13
CA ASP A 34 11.13 2.31 -19.31
C ASP A 34 11.32 1.85 -17.87
N VAL A 35 10.27 1.24 -17.29
CA VAL A 35 10.31 0.72 -15.90
C VAL A 35 11.29 -0.43 -15.79
N MET A 36 11.29 -1.37 -16.74
CA MET A 36 12.23 -2.49 -16.73
C MET A 36 13.68 -2.05 -16.84
N SER A 37 13.96 -0.97 -17.57
CA SER A 37 15.32 -0.40 -17.63
C SER A 37 15.83 0.02 -16.25
N GLU A 38 14.97 0.64 -15.42
CA GLU A 38 15.30 1.01 -14.04
C GLU A 38 15.45 -0.25 -13.15
N ILE A 39 14.53 -1.20 -13.26
CA ILE A 39 14.55 -2.47 -12.51
C ILE A 39 15.82 -3.28 -12.78
N LEU A 40 16.22 -3.38 -14.05
CA LEU A 40 17.41 -4.15 -14.44
C LEU A 40 18.71 -3.49 -13.97
N ALA A 41 18.74 -2.16 -13.87
CA ALA A 41 19.88 -1.45 -13.30
C ALA A 41 20.09 -1.80 -11.81
N ASP A 42 19.01 -2.06 -11.07
CA ASP A 42 19.04 -2.42 -9.66
C ASP A 42 19.13 -3.93 -9.41
N LYS A 43 18.95 -4.77 -10.44
CA LYS A 43 18.97 -6.25 -10.31
C LYS A 43 20.19 -6.80 -9.55
N PRO A 44 21.42 -6.29 -9.69
CA PRO A 44 22.56 -6.76 -8.92
C PRO A 44 22.43 -6.62 -7.40
N TYR A 45 21.53 -5.78 -6.93
CA TYR A 45 21.29 -5.52 -5.49
C TYR A 45 20.19 -6.39 -4.89
N TYR A 46 19.40 -7.12 -5.69
CA TYR A 46 18.29 -7.93 -5.17
C TYR A 46 18.75 -9.19 -4.44
N GLY A 47 19.97 -9.70 -4.72
CA GLY A 47 20.45 -10.95 -4.13
C GLY A 47 19.54 -12.15 -4.48
N GLU A 48 19.50 -13.13 -3.60
CA GLU A 48 18.71 -14.35 -3.83
C GLU A 48 17.24 -14.23 -3.39
N GLN A 49 16.92 -13.28 -2.51
CA GLN A 49 15.57 -13.15 -1.91
C GLN A 49 14.90 -11.81 -2.21
N GLY A 50 15.59 -10.92 -2.90
CA GLY A 50 15.05 -9.64 -3.28
C GLY A 50 14.28 -9.68 -4.59
N GLY A 51 13.66 -8.57 -4.92
CA GLY A 51 12.85 -8.43 -6.13
C GLY A 51 12.23 -7.05 -6.21
N VAL A 52 11.11 -6.97 -6.91
CA VAL A 52 10.36 -5.73 -7.15
C VAL A 52 9.06 -5.76 -6.38
N THR A 53 8.71 -4.66 -5.75
CA THR A 53 7.38 -4.45 -5.18
C THR A 53 6.63 -3.42 -6.00
N ILE A 54 5.51 -3.82 -6.60
CA ILE A 54 4.61 -2.92 -7.31
C ILE A 54 3.69 -2.28 -6.26
N SER A 55 3.78 -0.97 -6.16
CA SER A 55 3.06 -0.16 -5.18
C SER A 55 2.47 1.09 -5.87
N GLY A 56 2.04 2.08 -5.11
CA GLY A 56 1.61 3.36 -5.65
C GLY A 56 0.22 3.75 -5.19
N GLY A 57 -0.78 3.89 -6.10
CA GLY A 57 -2.18 4.02 -5.73
C GLY A 57 -2.75 2.66 -5.34
N GLU A 58 -3.35 1.97 -6.32
CA GLU A 58 -3.82 0.59 -6.17
C GLU A 58 -3.42 -0.17 -7.43
N PRO A 59 -2.42 -1.06 -7.37
CA PRO A 59 -1.92 -1.78 -8.55
C PRO A 59 -2.99 -2.60 -9.27
N LEU A 60 -3.92 -3.20 -8.52
CA LEU A 60 -5.05 -3.96 -9.07
C LEU A 60 -6.05 -3.08 -9.87
N ALA A 61 -5.95 -1.75 -9.78
CA ALA A 61 -6.73 -0.84 -10.61
C ALA A 61 -6.14 -0.63 -12.02
N HIS A 62 -4.86 -0.97 -12.22
CA HIS A 62 -4.12 -0.83 -13.47
C HIS A 62 -3.69 -2.20 -14.01
N ARG A 63 -4.63 -3.13 -14.07
CA ARG A 63 -4.42 -4.55 -14.34
C ARG A 63 -3.48 -4.83 -15.51
N GLU A 64 -3.75 -4.25 -16.67
CA GLU A 64 -2.97 -4.54 -17.89
C GLU A 64 -1.50 -4.19 -17.75
N PHE A 65 -1.22 -3.00 -17.21
CA PHE A 65 0.16 -2.54 -16.99
C PHE A 65 0.85 -3.38 -15.91
N THR A 66 0.14 -3.67 -14.82
CA THR A 66 0.67 -4.48 -13.71
C THR A 66 1.01 -5.89 -14.17
N MET A 67 0.12 -6.55 -14.92
CA MET A 67 0.38 -7.87 -15.50
C MET A 67 1.59 -7.86 -16.45
N ALA A 68 1.64 -6.89 -17.36
CA ALA A 68 2.75 -6.78 -18.31
C ALA A 68 4.11 -6.57 -17.61
N LEU A 69 4.11 -5.84 -16.48
CA LEU A 69 5.31 -5.64 -15.67
C LEU A 69 5.71 -6.91 -14.91
N ILE A 70 4.76 -7.64 -14.33
CA ILE A 70 5.00 -8.95 -13.69
C ILE A 70 5.64 -9.91 -14.69
N ASP A 71 5.03 -10.06 -15.87
CA ASP A 71 5.54 -10.94 -16.93
C ASP A 71 6.96 -10.55 -17.38
N ALA A 72 7.23 -9.24 -17.47
CA ALA A 72 8.55 -8.76 -17.84
C ALA A 72 9.60 -9.07 -16.76
N CYS A 73 9.27 -8.88 -15.48
CA CYS A 73 10.14 -9.23 -14.36
C CYS A 73 10.42 -10.75 -14.30
N HIS A 74 9.38 -11.59 -14.47
CA HIS A 74 9.54 -13.03 -14.44
C HIS A 74 10.42 -13.56 -15.59
N ARG A 75 10.33 -12.97 -16.80
CA ARG A 75 11.27 -13.30 -17.89
C ARG A 75 12.73 -13.04 -17.53
N GLU A 76 12.97 -12.11 -16.63
CA GLU A 76 14.29 -11.77 -16.10
C GLU A 76 14.63 -12.52 -14.81
N SER A 77 13.80 -13.47 -14.38
CA SER A 77 13.95 -14.20 -13.11
C SER A 77 13.98 -13.27 -11.88
N ILE A 78 13.15 -12.23 -11.90
CA ILE A 78 12.98 -11.27 -10.80
C ILE A 78 11.66 -11.56 -10.11
N HIS A 79 11.70 -11.76 -8.78
CA HIS A 79 10.50 -11.93 -7.95
C HIS A 79 9.68 -10.64 -7.89
N VAL A 80 8.36 -10.78 -7.89
CA VAL A 80 7.44 -9.64 -7.88
C VAL A 80 6.44 -9.76 -6.75
N GLY A 81 6.48 -8.77 -5.85
CA GLY A 81 5.45 -8.56 -4.84
C GLY A 81 4.54 -7.40 -5.21
N VAL A 82 3.39 -7.34 -4.55
CA VAL A 82 2.45 -6.21 -4.67
C VAL A 82 2.10 -5.66 -3.30
N GLU A 83 1.97 -4.33 -3.19
CA GLU A 83 1.29 -3.68 -2.06
C GLU A 83 -0.12 -3.30 -2.46
N SER A 84 -1.13 -3.86 -1.79
CA SER A 84 -2.53 -3.64 -2.10
C SER A 84 -3.40 -3.59 -0.85
N SER A 85 -4.48 -2.83 -0.93
CA SER A 85 -5.55 -2.90 0.07
C SER A 85 -6.38 -4.18 -0.01
N LEU A 86 -6.23 -4.97 -1.07
CA LEU A 86 -7.07 -6.09 -1.45
C LEU A 86 -8.59 -5.78 -1.45
N TYR A 87 -8.96 -4.52 -1.60
CA TYR A 87 -10.34 -4.13 -1.81
C TYR A 87 -10.88 -4.67 -3.14
N ARG A 88 -10.01 -4.70 -4.16
CA ARG A 88 -10.26 -5.40 -5.42
C ARG A 88 -9.61 -6.78 -5.38
N PHE A 89 -10.18 -7.72 -6.11
CA PHE A 89 -9.62 -9.06 -6.25
C PHE A 89 -9.58 -9.43 -7.72
N ASP A 90 -8.41 -9.75 -8.22
CA ASP A 90 -8.17 -10.26 -9.55
C ASP A 90 -7.35 -11.55 -9.40
N GLU A 91 -8.01 -12.69 -9.61
CA GLU A 91 -7.43 -14.00 -9.35
C GLU A 91 -6.22 -14.30 -10.26
N GLU A 92 -6.32 -13.93 -11.54
CA GLU A 92 -5.26 -14.16 -12.51
C GLU A 92 -4.02 -13.31 -12.16
N LEU A 93 -4.22 -12.01 -11.88
CA LEU A 93 -3.12 -11.13 -11.49
C LEU A 93 -2.49 -11.58 -10.16
N LEU A 94 -3.30 -11.88 -9.16
CA LEU A 94 -2.77 -12.31 -7.86
C LEU A 94 -2.00 -13.63 -7.98
N SER A 95 -2.50 -14.59 -8.77
CA SER A 95 -1.82 -15.88 -8.99
C SER A 95 -0.47 -15.76 -9.70
N SER A 96 -0.19 -14.65 -10.35
CA SER A 96 1.10 -14.38 -11.00
C SER A 96 2.14 -13.74 -10.08
N LEU A 97 1.81 -13.49 -8.81
CA LEU A 97 2.71 -12.83 -7.85
C LEU A 97 3.46 -13.85 -6.99
N ASP A 98 4.65 -13.46 -6.55
CA ASP A 98 5.47 -14.23 -5.61
C ASP A 98 5.20 -13.82 -4.15
N LEU A 99 4.64 -12.63 -3.93
CA LEU A 99 4.33 -12.09 -2.60
C LEU A 99 3.18 -11.08 -2.66
N ILE A 100 2.28 -11.15 -1.71
CA ILE A 100 1.25 -10.13 -1.48
C ILE A 100 1.51 -9.45 -0.15
N MET A 101 1.69 -8.12 -0.17
CA MET A 101 1.66 -7.28 1.03
C MET A 101 0.31 -6.58 1.10
N ALA A 102 -0.51 -6.93 2.08
CA ALA A 102 -1.87 -6.43 2.17
C ALA A 102 -2.14 -5.67 3.46
N ASP A 103 -2.93 -4.61 3.36
CA ASP A 103 -3.32 -3.79 4.50
C ASP A 103 -4.66 -4.27 5.09
N LEU A 104 -4.65 -4.71 6.36
CA LEU A 104 -5.87 -4.79 7.18
C LEU A 104 -5.80 -3.71 8.28
N LYS A 105 -6.34 -2.53 7.96
CA LYS A 105 -6.10 -1.30 8.74
C LYS A 105 -6.78 -1.29 10.10
N ILE A 106 -8.01 -1.79 10.20
CA ILE A 106 -8.79 -1.88 11.42
C ILE A 106 -9.60 -3.16 11.36
N PHE A 107 -9.60 -3.95 12.43
CA PHE A 107 -10.32 -5.23 12.45
C PHE A 107 -11.84 -5.07 12.58
N ASP A 108 -12.30 -4.12 13.41
CA ASP A 108 -13.71 -3.80 13.56
C ASP A 108 -14.26 -3.16 12.28
N ASN A 109 -15.35 -3.73 11.75
CA ASN A 109 -15.91 -3.31 10.46
C ASN A 109 -16.51 -1.90 10.50
N GLU A 110 -17.18 -1.53 11.59
CA GLU A 110 -17.81 -0.21 11.69
C GLU A 110 -16.78 0.89 11.92
N LYS A 111 -15.74 0.63 12.70
CA LYS A 111 -14.58 1.53 12.79
C LYS A 111 -13.85 1.64 11.44
N HIS A 112 -13.70 0.53 10.71
CA HIS A 112 -13.09 0.55 9.39
C HIS A 112 -13.89 1.42 8.42
N LYS A 113 -15.22 1.29 8.39
CA LYS A 113 -16.10 2.18 7.60
C LYS A 113 -15.92 3.65 7.99
N LYS A 114 -15.87 3.93 9.30
CA LYS A 114 -15.76 5.29 9.80
C LYS A 114 -14.47 5.99 9.39
N TYR A 115 -13.31 5.30 9.47
CA TYR A 115 -11.99 5.91 9.30
C TYR A 115 -11.36 5.65 7.92
N VAL A 116 -11.77 4.59 7.22
CA VAL A 116 -11.25 4.23 5.89
C VAL A 116 -12.27 4.51 4.78
N GLY A 117 -13.55 4.72 5.15
CA GLY A 117 -14.63 5.02 4.21
C GLY A 117 -15.38 3.80 3.68
N ILE A 118 -14.86 2.59 3.91
CA ILE A 118 -15.46 1.32 3.48
C ILE A 118 -15.36 0.27 4.58
N GLY A 119 -16.19 -0.79 4.52
CA GLY A 119 -16.08 -1.95 5.40
C GLY A 119 -14.91 -2.86 5.02
N ASN A 120 -14.49 -3.71 5.96
CA ASN A 120 -13.38 -4.65 5.77
C ASN A 120 -13.80 -6.09 5.51
N GLU A 121 -15.09 -6.38 5.49
CA GLU A 121 -15.58 -7.76 5.27
C GLU A 121 -15.15 -8.31 3.91
N GLY A 122 -15.26 -7.49 2.84
CA GLY A 122 -14.75 -7.84 1.52
C GLY A 122 -13.24 -8.07 1.51
N ILE A 123 -12.48 -7.23 2.25
CA ILE A 123 -11.02 -7.39 2.38
C ILE A 123 -10.67 -8.71 3.08
N LYS A 124 -11.34 -9.03 4.20
CA LYS A 124 -11.16 -10.31 4.91
C LYS A 124 -11.52 -11.51 4.02
N GLN A 125 -12.57 -11.39 3.20
CA GLN A 125 -12.93 -12.42 2.23
C GLN A 125 -11.86 -12.57 1.15
N ASN A 126 -11.35 -11.47 0.62
CA ASN A 126 -10.30 -11.48 -0.39
C ASN A 126 -8.97 -12.03 0.16
N LEU A 127 -8.64 -11.77 1.43
CA LEU A 127 -7.51 -12.40 2.11
C LEU A 127 -7.66 -13.94 2.17
N ARG A 128 -8.87 -14.46 2.48
CA ARG A 128 -9.11 -15.92 2.43
C ARG A 128 -8.98 -16.48 1.01
N ARG A 129 -9.44 -15.74 0.00
CA ARG A 129 -9.31 -16.15 -1.41
C ARG A 129 -7.85 -16.16 -1.84
N ALA A 130 -7.06 -15.15 -1.46
CA ALA A 130 -5.62 -15.08 -1.74
C ALA A 130 -4.87 -16.22 -1.04
N ASP A 131 -5.23 -16.53 0.21
CA ASP A 131 -4.69 -17.69 0.94
C ASP A 131 -4.97 -19.01 0.20
N ALA A 132 -6.16 -19.16 -0.38
CA ALA A 132 -6.51 -20.36 -1.15
C ALA A 132 -5.69 -20.50 -2.46
N LEU A 133 -5.11 -19.42 -2.98
CA LEU A 133 -4.20 -19.46 -4.13
C LEU A 133 -2.79 -19.94 -3.73
N GLY A 134 -2.49 -20.03 -2.44
CA GLY A 134 -1.19 -20.52 -1.94
C GLY A 134 -0.07 -19.49 -2.01
N ILE A 135 -0.37 -18.22 -2.23
CA ILE A 135 0.62 -17.17 -2.38
C ILE A 135 1.05 -16.67 -0.99
N PRO A 136 2.36 -16.53 -0.72
CA PRO A 136 2.85 -15.94 0.52
C PRO A 136 2.30 -14.53 0.74
N MET A 137 1.86 -14.23 1.96
CA MET A 137 1.29 -12.93 2.31
C MET A 137 1.99 -12.32 3.53
N ILE A 138 2.27 -11.03 3.47
CA ILE A 138 2.60 -10.19 4.62
C ILE A 138 1.42 -9.27 4.87
N ILE A 139 0.86 -9.31 6.05
CA ILE A 139 -0.27 -8.45 6.41
C ILE A 139 0.23 -7.29 7.25
N ARG A 140 -0.24 -6.09 6.93
CA ARG A 140 0.20 -4.85 7.57
C ARG A 140 -0.96 -4.10 8.20
N THR A 141 -0.71 -3.57 9.39
CA THR A 141 -1.65 -2.67 10.06
C THR A 141 -0.93 -1.39 10.45
N PRO A 142 -1.21 -0.25 9.79
CA PRO A 142 -0.74 1.04 10.25
C PRO A 142 -1.41 1.39 11.57
N ILE A 143 -0.61 1.62 12.62
CA ILE A 143 -1.10 1.92 13.97
C ILE A 143 -1.26 3.44 14.11
N VAL A 144 -2.51 3.86 14.29
CA VAL A 144 -2.91 5.26 14.46
C VAL A 144 -3.43 5.45 15.89
N PRO A 145 -2.73 6.22 16.73
CA PRO A 145 -3.12 6.46 18.12
C PRO A 145 -4.55 7.03 18.24
N GLY A 146 -5.31 6.46 19.19
CA GLY A 146 -6.70 6.80 19.42
C GLY A 146 -7.70 6.18 18.44
N ILE A 147 -7.25 5.44 17.43
CA ILE A 147 -8.12 4.78 16.46
C ILE A 147 -8.03 3.26 16.57
N ASN A 148 -6.87 2.69 16.27
CA ASN A 148 -6.68 1.24 16.19
C ASN A 148 -5.49 0.73 17.03
N ASP A 149 -4.88 1.59 17.84
CA ASP A 149 -3.77 1.31 18.75
C ASP A 149 -4.19 0.55 20.02
N THR A 150 -5.09 -0.41 19.86
CA THR A 150 -5.64 -1.21 20.97
C THR A 150 -5.20 -2.67 20.86
N VAL A 151 -5.00 -3.30 22.02
CA VAL A 151 -4.71 -4.73 22.10
C VAL A 151 -5.78 -5.56 21.39
N ASP A 152 -7.05 -5.19 21.57
CA ASP A 152 -8.17 -5.87 20.93
C ASP A 152 -8.06 -5.87 19.39
N ASN A 153 -7.77 -4.70 18.78
CA ASN A 153 -7.59 -4.60 17.32
C ASN A 153 -6.46 -5.51 16.82
N VAL A 154 -5.30 -5.48 17.49
CA VAL A 154 -4.12 -6.26 17.08
C VAL A 154 -4.34 -7.75 17.30
N SER A 155 -4.84 -8.16 18.48
CA SER A 155 -5.08 -9.57 18.82
C SER A 155 -6.18 -10.19 17.97
N SER A 156 -7.26 -9.45 17.69
CA SER A 156 -8.34 -9.93 16.81
C SER A 156 -7.85 -10.08 15.36
N THR A 157 -7.01 -9.15 14.88
CA THR A 157 -6.36 -9.30 13.58
C THR A 157 -5.45 -10.53 13.57
N ALA A 158 -4.56 -10.70 14.54
CA ALA A 158 -3.68 -11.86 14.64
C ALA A 158 -4.46 -13.19 14.72
N ALA A 159 -5.55 -13.22 15.50
CA ALA A 159 -6.42 -14.38 15.59
C ALA A 159 -7.06 -14.76 14.25
N PHE A 160 -7.49 -13.78 13.47
CA PHE A 160 -7.99 -14.01 12.13
C PHE A 160 -6.88 -14.52 11.20
N LEU A 161 -5.70 -13.90 11.22
CA LEU A 161 -4.58 -14.28 10.36
C LEU A 161 -4.09 -15.69 10.62
N ARG A 162 -4.10 -16.16 11.88
CA ARG A 162 -3.79 -17.56 12.22
C ARG A 162 -4.74 -18.59 11.59
N THR A 163 -5.90 -18.18 11.09
CA THR A 163 -6.79 -19.09 10.33
C THR A 163 -6.36 -19.26 8.87
N LEU A 164 -5.41 -18.47 8.39
CA LEU A 164 -4.85 -18.51 7.04
C LEU A 164 -3.53 -19.27 7.06
N LYS A 165 -3.21 -19.97 5.96
CA LYS A 165 -2.05 -20.87 5.87
C LYS A 165 -0.80 -20.22 5.31
N ASN A 166 -0.98 -19.21 4.46
CA ASN A 166 0.09 -18.60 3.68
C ASN A 166 0.48 -17.19 4.17
N VAL A 167 0.01 -16.79 5.35
CA VAL A 167 0.47 -15.56 5.98
C VAL A 167 1.82 -15.82 6.66
N THR A 168 2.86 -15.20 6.13
CA THR A 168 4.24 -15.38 6.59
C THR A 168 4.66 -14.36 7.65
N ALA A 169 4.01 -13.18 7.67
CA ALA A 169 4.26 -12.15 8.67
C ALA A 169 3.04 -11.27 8.92
N TYR A 170 2.94 -10.75 10.14
CA TYR A 170 2.03 -9.68 10.51
C TYR A 170 2.81 -8.50 11.05
N GLU A 171 2.78 -7.38 10.34
CA GLU A 171 3.58 -6.20 10.61
C GLU A 171 2.70 -5.05 11.13
N LEU A 172 3.12 -4.48 12.26
CA LEU A 172 2.55 -3.22 12.75
C LEU A 172 3.44 -2.06 12.29
N LEU A 173 2.87 -1.18 11.49
CA LEU A 173 3.57 0.00 10.97
C LEU A 173 3.20 1.22 11.80
N PRO A 174 4.16 2.01 12.33
CA PRO A 174 3.81 3.25 13.00
C PRO A 174 3.24 4.25 11.99
N TYR A 175 2.14 4.91 12.38
CA TYR A 175 1.63 6.03 11.59
C TYR A 175 2.70 7.11 11.41
N HIS A 176 2.70 7.74 10.24
CA HIS A 176 3.52 8.92 9.94
C HIS A 176 2.71 9.94 9.11
N PRO A 177 2.95 11.25 9.32
CA PRO A 177 2.15 12.31 8.70
C PRO A 177 2.56 12.68 7.27
N LEU A 178 3.42 11.91 6.60
CA LEU A 178 3.99 12.23 5.28
C LEU A 178 2.92 12.44 4.18
N GLY A 179 1.73 11.85 4.34
CA GLY A 179 0.63 12.02 3.39
C GLY A 179 -0.11 13.36 3.47
N ILE A 180 0.04 14.12 4.56
CA ILE A 180 -0.73 15.35 4.81
C ILE A 180 -0.45 16.42 3.75
N SER A 181 0.83 16.66 3.43
CA SER A 181 1.20 17.66 2.42
C SER A 181 0.66 17.31 1.03
N LYS A 182 0.64 16.03 0.69
CA LYS A 182 0.07 15.54 -0.58
C LYS A 182 -1.45 15.69 -0.59
N ALA A 183 -2.13 15.40 0.51
CA ALA A 183 -3.57 15.56 0.64
C ALA A 183 -3.96 17.05 0.53
N ALA A 184 -3.26 17.94 1.23
CA ALA A 184 -3.46 19.38 1.12
C ALA A 184 -3.27 19.87 -0.33
N ALA A 185 -2.24 19.39 -1.03
CA ALA A 185 -2.00 19.72 -2.44
C ALA A 185 -3.07 19.16 -3.40
N LEU A 186 -3.86 18.17 -2.95
CA LEU A 186 -5.03 17.66 -3.66
C LEU A 186 -6.33 18.37 -3.25
N GLY A 187 -6.28 19.29 -2.28
CA GLY A 187 -7.46 19.96 -1.73
C GLY A 187 -8.28 19.06 -0.78
N ILE A 188 -7.66 18.05 -0.22
CA ILE A 188 -8.27 17.10 0.72
C ILE A 188 -7.87 17.51 2.14
N GLU A 189 -8.84 17.83 2.97
CA GLU A 189 -8.61 18.02 4.41
C GLU A 189 -8.36 16.64 5.05
N MET A 190 -7.25 16.51 5.74
CA MET A 190 -6.93 15.32 6.53
C MET A 190 -6.85 15.68 8.01
N GLN A 191 -7.41 14.82 8.84
CA GLN A 191 -7.18 14.88 10.27
C GLN A 191 -5.74 14.51 10.58
N GLU A 192 -5.07 15.30 11.40
CA GLU A 192 -3.75 14.98 11.92
C GLU A 192 -3.89 14.05 13.13
N PHE A 193 -3.01 13.05 13.16
CA PHE A 193 -2.89 12.12 14.28
C PHE A 193 -1.48 12.18 14.84
N THR A 194 -1.34 11.82 16.09
CA THR A 194 -0.04 11.70 16.74
C THR A 194 0.70 10.46 16.23
N VAL A 195 2.02 10.52 16.19
CA VAL A 195 2.87 9.35 15.89
C VAL A 195 2.92 8.47 17.14
N PRO A 196 2.71 7.14 17.03
CA PRO A 196 2.83 6.25 18.17
C PRO A 196 4.28 6.22 18.68
N THR A 197 4.44 6.17 19.99
CA THR A 197 5.77 6.04 20.61
C THR A 197 6.35 4.63 20.40
N ALA A 198 7.67 4.51 20.43
CA ALA A 198 8.34 3.20 20.35
C ALA A 198 7.81 2.22 21.43
N LYS A 199 7.57 2.72 22.66
CA LYS A 199 7.01 1.92 23.76
C LYS A 199 5.61 1.38 23.43
N GLN A 200 4.73 2.21 22.85
CA GLN A 200 3.39 1.76 22.42
C GLN A 200 3.49 0.69 21.33
N MET A 201 4.38 0.87 20.35
CA MET A 201 4.60 -0.11 19.29
C MET A 201 5.15 -1.44 19.84
N GLU A 202 6.12 -1.40 20.74
CA GLU A 202 6.66 -2.61 21.40
C GLU A 202 5.58 -3.36 22.20
N GLU A 203 4.74 -2.63 22.91
CA GLU A 203 3.64 -3.25 23.67
C GLU A 203 2.64 -3.95 22.75
N LEU A 204 2.22 -3.30 21.65
CA LEU A 204 1.29 -3.88 20.69
C LEU A 204 1.88 -5.06 19.94
N LYS A 205 3.17 -5.05 19.62
CA LYS A 205 3.85 -6.17 18.94
C LYS A 205 3.77 -7.47 19.71
N LYS A 206 3.63 -7.43 21.04
CA LYS A 206 3.44 -8.65 21.87
C LYS A 206 2.15 -9.41 21.50
N TYR A 207 1.20 -8.78 20.86
CA TYR A 207 -0.09 -9.37 20.47
C TYR A 207 -0.21 -9.65 18.97
N ALA A 208 0.84 -9.33 18.19
CA ALA A 208 0.88 -9.50 16.73
C ALA A 208 1.50 -10.85 16.29
N HIS A 209 1.60 -11.84 17.18
CA HIS A 209 2.18 -13.14 16.83
C HIS A 209 1.18 -14.00 16.03
N LEU A 210 1.70 -14.66 14.99
CA LEU A 210 1.01 -15.64 14.15
C LEU A 210 1.15 -17.05 14.70
#